data_77c029b1ce67f6276fc6cafe58ebf7de
#
_entry.id   77c029b1ce67f6276fc6cafe58ebf7de
#
_cell.length_a   1.000
_cell.length_b   1.000
_cell.length_c   1.000
_cell.angle_alpha   90.00
_cell.angle_beta   90.00
_cell.angle_gamma   90.00
#
_symmetry.space_group_name_H-M   'P 1'
#
loop_
_entity.id
_entity.type
_entity.pdbx_description
1 polymer ?
#
loop_
_entity_poly.entity_id
_entity_poly.type
_entity_poly.pdbx_seq_one_letter_code
_entity_poly.pdbx_strand_id
1 'polypeptide(L)'
;MIHPLDWKLIESKYFINDSLDSMTVDILQEQIKYYRERASEYDEWFFREGRYDRGEQHRRQWFSEVFEVEAALRATKPSGDVLELACGTGLWTQHLVPFATRLIAVDATPEAIALNQQRVNSNSVEYIVADLFNWTPNQQFDYIFFGFWLSHVPEEKFASFWQMVKEALKPDGRVFFVDSLFTQDSTAKDHAALNKQGYSERKLNDGQTYRIVKIFYEPNELEESLQNLGWQGYVRATENYFLYGLLYR
;
A
#
# COMPACT_ATOMS: atom_id res chain seq x y z
N MET A 1 -1.97 43.58 -34.15
CA MET A 1 -1.44 42.36 -34.72
C MET A 1 -1.27 41.38 -33.60
N ILE A 2 -2.14 40.37 -33.51
CA ILE A 2 -2.17 39.35 -32.47
C ILE A 2 -1.29 38.19 -33.01
N HIS A 3 -0.23 37.83 -32.28
CA HIS A 3 0.62 36.69 -32.60
C HIS A 3 -0.20 35.39 -32.55
N PRO A 4 -0.09 34.48 -33.51
CA PRO A 4 -0.76 33.18 -33.44
C PRO A 4 -0.13 32.36 -32.32
N LEU A 5 -0.96 31.90 -31.41
CA LEU A 5 -0.62 30.90 -30.40
C LEU A 5 -0.13 29.64 -31.11
N ASP A 6 1.00 29.13 -30.67
CA ASP A 6 1.66 27.97 -31.26
C ASP A 6 0.89 26.68 -30.85
N TRP A 7 -0.09 26.31 -31.67
CA TRP A 7 -0.97 25.14 -31.50
C TRP A 7 -0.20 23.82 -31.35
N LYS A 8 1.02 23.73 -31.89
CA LYS A 8 1.87 22.54 -31.78
C LYS A 8 2.35 22.27 -30.35
N LEU A 9 2.53 23.33 -29.53
CA LEU A 9 2.90 23.20 -28.12
C LEU A 9 1.72 22.76 -27.24
N ILE A 10 0.51 23.10 -27.64
CA ILE A 10 -0.74 22.72 -26.94
C ILE A 10 -1.07 21.26 -27.27
N GLU A 11 -1.03 20.88 -28.54
CA GLU A 11 -1.29 19.50 -28.97
C GLU A 11 -0.25 18.52 -28.35
N SER A 12 1.04 18.88 -28.27
CA SER A 12 2.04 18.00 -27.68
C SER A 12 1.83 17.74 -26.18
N LYS A 13 1.32 18.72 -25.43
CA LYS A 13 0.98 18.55 -24.01
C LYS A 13 -0.27 17.69 -23.80
N TYR A 14 -1.28 17.81 -24.65
CA TYR A 14 -2.49 17.00 -24.56
C TYR A 14 -2.25 15.54 -24.97
N PHE A 15 -1.48 15.31 -26.04
CA PHE A 15 -1.11 13.94 -26.46
C PHE A 15 -0.18 13.23 -25.47
N ILE A 16 0.68 13.95 -24.77
CA ILE A 16 1.55 13.37 -23.73
C ILE A 16 0.71 12.98 -22.49
N ASN A 17 -0.25 13.79 -22.09
CA ASN A 17 -1.14 13.47 -20.97
C ASN A 17 -2.04 12.25 -21.28
N ASP A 18 -2.68 12.21 -22.45
CA ASP A 18 -3.56 11.09 -22.81
C ASP A 18 -2.77 9.76 -22.90
N SER A 19 -1.53 9.77 -23.36
CA SER A 19 -0.69 8.57 -23.43
C SER A 19 -0.18 8.12 -22.05
N LEU A 20 0.13 9.05 -21.15
CA LEU A 20 0.53 8.77 -19.79
C LEU A 20 -0.66 8.23 -18.97
N ASP A 21 -1.82 8.85 -19.10
CA ASP A 21 -3.04 8.38 -18.44
C ASP A 21 -3.43 6.97 -18.89
N SER A 22 -3.31 6.66 -20.19
CA SER A 22 -3.61 5.31 -20.70
C SER A 22 -2.60 4.26 -20.18
N MET A 23 -1.30 4.58 -20.13
CA MET A 23 -0.27 3.70 -19.58
C MET A 23 -0.46 3.46 -18.07
N THR A 24 -0.85 4.49 -17.31
CA THR A 24 -1.13 4.35 -15.88
C THR A 24 -2.37 3.48 -15.64
N VAL A 25 -3.42 3.66 -16.42
CA VAL A 25 -4.62 2.80 -16.34
C VAL A 25 -4.26 1.34 -16.63
N ASP A 26 -3.47 1.08 -17.67
CA ASP A 26 -3.05 -0.27 -18.04
C ASP A 26 -2.24 -0.95 -16.93
N ILE A 27 -1.27 -0.25 -16.33
CA ILE A 27 -0.45 -0.83 -15.25
C ILE A 27 -1.25 -1.06 -13.97
N LEU A 28 -2.22 -0.22 -13.65
CA LEU A 28 -3.08 -0.41 -12.47
C LEU A 28 -4.01 -1.61 -12.65
N GLN A 29 -4.55 -1.85 -13.84
CA GLN A 29 -5.34 -3.05 -14.13
C GLN A 29 -4.48 -4.32 -14.09
N GLU A 30 -3.24 -4.24 -14.61
CA GLU A 30 -2.28 -5.34 -14.54
C GLU A 30 -1.89 -5.63 -13.07
N GLN A 31 -1.74 -4.60 -12.23
CA GLN A 31 -1.47 -4.72 -10.81
C GLN A 31 -2.61 -5.41 -10.06
N ILE A 32 -3.88 -5.04 -10.31
CA ILE A 32 -5.05 -5.71 -9.71
C ILE A 32 -5.07 -7.18 -10.12
N LYS A 33 -4.83 -7.47 -11.42
CA LYS A 33 -4.75 -8.85 -11.90
C LYS A 33 -3.63 -9.62 -11.21
N TYR A 34 -2.44 -9.02 -11.09
CA TYR A 34 -1.31 -9.62 -10.39
C TYR A 34 -1.67 -10.01 -8.95
N TYR A 35 -2.26 -9.10 -8.17
CA TYR A 35 -2.60 -9.39 -6.78
C TYR A 35 -3.74 -10.41 -6.65
N ARG A 36 -4.65 -10.46 -7.61
CA ARG A 36 -5.66 -11.52 -7.69
C ARG A 36 -5.03 -12.91 -7.87
N GLU A 37 -4.20 -13.06 -8.89
CA GLU A 37 -3.52 -14.33 -9.17
C GLU A 37 -2.55 -14.73 -8.05
N ARG A 38 -1.94 -13.72 -7.41
CA ARG A 38 -1.00 -13.91 -6.31
C ARG A 38 -1.65 -14.24 -4.97
N ALA A 39 -2.95 -14.09 -4.81
CA ALA A 39 -3.60 -14.15 -3.48
C ALA A 39 -3.21 -15.42 -2.70
N SER A 40 -3.19 -16.60 -3.35
CA SER A 40 -2.83 -17.87 -2.72
C SER A 40 -1.35 -18.02 -2.34
N GLU A 41 -0.44 -17.27 -2.97
CA GLU A 41 1.01 -17.31 -2.73
C GLU A 41 1.56 -16.04 -2.06
N TYR A 42 0.68 -15.05 -1.75
CA TYR A 42 1.11 -13.79 -1.15
C TYR A 42 1.83 -13.98 0.18
N ASP A 43 1.35 -14.90 0.99
CA ASP A 43 1.85 -15.15 2.33
C ASP A 43 3.27 -15.73 2.35
N GLU A 44 3.71 -16.42 1.29
CA GLU A 44 5.09 -16.90 1.16
C GLU A 44 6.10 -15.74 1.32
N TRP A 45 5.77 -14.57 0.79
CA TRP A 45 6.59 -13.38 0.96
C TRP A 45 6.69 -12.97 2.42
N PHE A 46 5.56 -12.89 3.12
CA PHE A 46 5.53 -12.43 4.51
C PHE A 46 6.19 -13.45 5.45
N PHE A 47 5.92 -14.73 5.26
CA PHE A 47 6.48 -15.81 6.09
C PHE A 47 7.87 -16.24 5.66
N ARG A 48 8.45 -15.61 4.62
CA ARG A 48 9.80 -15.91 4.10
C ARG A 48 9.95 -17.35 3.66
N GLU A 49 8.95 -17.87 2.94
CA GLU A 49 8.87 -19.24 2.47
C GLU A 49 9.24 -19.34 0.97
N GLY A 50 9.47 -20.57 0.49
CA GLY A 50 9.74 -20.83 -0.91
C GLY A 50 10.90 -20.00 -1.48
N ARG A 51 10.62 -19.26 -2.55
CA ARG A 51 11.60 -18.39 -3.21
C ARG A 51 11.99 -17.14 -2.43
N TYR A 52 11.29 -16.84 -1.32
CA TYR A 52 11.62 -15.76 -0.40
C TYR A 52 12.48 -16.22 0.79
N ASP A 53 12.67 -17.52 0.99
CA ASP A 53 13.52 -18.05 2.06
C ASP A 53 14.99 -17.78 1.76
N ARG A 54 15.63 -16.99 2.60
CA ARG A 54 17.06 -16.63 2.55
C ARG A 54 17.84 -17.20 3.76
N GLY A 55 17.26 -18.19 4.43
CA GLY A 55 17.84 -18.86 5.59
C GLY A 55 17.43 -18.24 6.93
N GLU A 56 17.86 -18.94 8.00
CA GLU A 56 17.36 -18.69 9.35
C GLU A 56 17.73 -17.30 9.90
N GLN A 57 18.95 -16.83 9.64
CA GLN A 57 19.40 -15.51 10.12
C GLN A 57 18.54 -14.39 9.51
N HIS A 58 18.30 -14.45 8.19
CA HIS A 58 17.46 -13.50 7.48
C HIS A 58 16.01 -13.54 8.01
N ARG A 59 15.46 -14.74 8.24
CA ARG A 59 14.11 -14.92 8.78
C ARG A 59 13.97 -14.34 10.19
N ARG A 60 14.97 -14.55 11.06
CA ARG A 60 14.98 -13.95 12.40
C ARG A 60 15.00 -12.43 12.34
N GLN A 61 15.85 -11.84 11.50
CA GLN A 61 15.92 -10.39 11.33
C GLN A 61 14.60 -9.83 10.80
N TRP A 62 14.04 -10.48 9.77
CA TRP A 62 12.74 -10.09 9.20
C TRP A 62 11.64 -10.05 10.25
N PHE A 63 11.45 -11.12 11.01
CA PHE A 63 10.41 -11.17 12.04
C PHE A 63 10.70 -10.28 13.23
N SER A 64 11.94 -10.01 13.58
CA SER A 64 12.28 -9.02 14.59
C SER A 64 11.75 -7.63 14.19
N GLU A 65 11.91 -7.27 12.91
CA GLU A 65 11.40 -5.99 12.40
C GLU A 65 9.88 -5.98 12.20
N VAL A 66 9.29 -7.11 11.80
CA VAL A 66 7.81 -7.25 11.80
C VAL A 66 7.25 -7.01 13.20
N PHE A 67 7.82 -7.62 14.24
CA PHE A 67 7.39 -7.42 15.62
C PHE A 67 7.57 -5.98 16.11
N GLU A 68 8.62 -5.28 15.66
CA GLU A 68 8.82 -3.85 15.93
C GLU A 68 7.64 -3.04 15.37
N VAL A 69 7.27 -3.26 14.10
CA VAL A 69 6.15 -2.55 13.46
C VAL A 69 4.80 -2.91 14.12
N GLU A 70 4.57 -4.19 14.44
CA GLU A 70 3.38 -4.61 15.16
C GLU A 70 3.29 -3.98 16.56
N ALA A 71 4.41 -3.87 17.28
CA ALA A 71 4.44 -3.21 18.57
C ALA A 71 4.15 -1.72 18.43
N ALA A 72 4.69 -1.06 17.41
CA ALA A 72 4.40 0.33 17.09
C ALA A 72 2.90 0.54 16.77
N LEU A 73 2.31 -0.32 15.94
CA LEU A 73 0.87 -0.29 15.64
C LEU A 73 0.04 -0.45 16.91
N ARG A 74 0.30 -1.48 17.72
CA ARG A 74 -0.44 -1.73 18.98
C ARG A 74 -0.33 -0.56 19.97
N ALA A 75 0.82 0.10 20.04
CA ALA A 75 1.04 1.27 20.91
C ALA A 75 0.14 2.45 20.53
N THR A 76 -0.29 2.57 19.27
CA THR A 76 -1.21 3.62 18.82
C THR A 76 -2.67 3.37 19.22
N LYS A 77 -3.01 2.14 19.65
CA LYS A 77 -4.37 1.71 20.07
C LYS A 77 -5.41 2.03 18.96
N PRO A 78 -5.42 1.29 17.84
CA PRO A 78 -6.32 1.53 16.71
C PRO A 78 -7.78 1.21 17.08
N SER A 79 -8.45 2.12 17.79
CA SER A 79 -9.79 1.91 18.39
C SER A 79 -10.87 2.73 17.69
N GLY A 80 -12.14 2.44 18.00
CA GLY A 80 -13.30 3.08 17.39
C GLY A 80 -13.69 2.46 16.06
N ASP A 81 -14.17 3.30 15.14
CA ASP A 81 -14.42 2.91 13.75
C ASP A 81 -13.08 2.90 13.01
N VAL A 82 -12.63 1.74 12.56
CA VAL A 82 -11.36 1.53 11.88
C VAL A 82 -11.58 1.21 10.41
N LEU A 83 -10.80 1.83 9.54
CA LEU A 83 -10.75 1.52 8.11
C LEU A 83 -9.38 0.91 7.78
N GLU A 84 -9.37 -0.26 7.17
CA GLU A 84 -8.19 -0.88 6.60
C GLU A 84 -8.28 -0.83 5.07
N LEU A 85 -7.32 -0.14 4.43
CA LEU A 85 -7.20 -0.04 2.98
C LEU A 85 -6.20 -1.08 2.47
N ALA A 86 -6.53 -1.75 1.36
CA ALA A 86 -5.75 -2.84 0.78
C ALA A 86 -5.47 -3.95 1.82
N CYS A 87 -6.53 -4.48 2.42
CA CYS A 87 -6.45 -5.42 3.55
C CYS A 87 -5.82 -6.78 3.21
N GLY A 88 -5.70 -7.11 1.92
CA GLY A 88 -5.05 -8.32 1.44
C GLY A 88 -5.56 -9.60 2.11
N THR A 89 -4.65 -10.51 2.42
CA THR A 89 -4.93 -11.82 3.03
C THR A 89 -5.16 -11.77 4.56
N GLY A 90 -5.22 -10.57 5.18
CA GLY A 90 -5.55 -10.40 6.58
C GLY A 90 -4.37 -10.46 7.56
N LEU A 91 -3.14 -10.38 7.05
CA LEU A 91 -1.93 -10.39 7.89
C LEU A 91 -1.92 -9.24 8.92
N TRP A 92 -2.48 -8.09 8.56
CA TRP A 92 -2.60 -6.94 9.44
C TRP A 92 -3.98 -6.79 10.06
N THR A 93 -5.05 -7.21 9.38
CA THR A 93 -6.43 -7.20 9.87
C THR A 93 -6.55 -7.85 11.26
N GLN A 94 -5.88 -9.00 11.46
CA GLN A 94 -5.86 -9.69 12.74
C GLN A 94 -5.30 -8.87 13.91
N HIS A 95 -4.42 -7.89 13.63
CA HIS A 95 -3.85 -7.00 14.64
C HIS A 95 -4.74 -5.78 14.95
N LEU A 96 -5.68 -5.45 14.06
CA LEU A 96 -6.63 -4.35 14.22
C LEU A 96 -7.89 -4.80 14.98
N VAL A 97 -8.40 -5.99 14.68
CA VAL A 97 -9.65 -6.55 15.28
C VAL A 97 -9.71 -6.46 16.80
N PRO A 98 -8.63 -6.75 17.57
CA PRO A 98 -8.71 -6.70 19.04
C PRO A 98 -8.98 -5.30 19.62
N PHE A 99 -8.77 -4.25 18.84
CA PHE A 99 -8.89 -2.85 19.28
C PHE A 99 -10.09 -2.15 18.67
N ALA A 100 -10.51 -2.53 17.46
CA ALA A 100 -11.59 -1.88 16.73
C ALA A 100 -12.95 -2.17 17.36
N THR A 101 -13.80 -1.14 17.48
CA THR A 101 -15.23 -1.32 17.77
C THR A 101 -15.93 -1.85 16.53
N ARG A 102 -15.58 -1.35 15.37
CA ARG A 102 -15.99 -1.77 14.04
C ARG A 102 -14.81 -1.66 13.09
N LEU A 103 -14.59 -2.65 12.25
CA LEU A 103 -13.53 -2.65 11.24
C LEU A 103 -14.14 -2.79 9.85
N ILE A 104 -13.85 -1.86 8.96
CA ILE A 104 -14.13 -2.00 7.52
C ILE A 104 -12.80 -2.29 6.83
N ALA A 105 -12.73 -3.42 6.13
CA ALA A 105 -11.55 -3.88 5.40
C ALA A 105 -11.83 -3.89 3.90
N VAL A 106 -11.04 -3.14 3.13
CA VAL A 106 -11.25 -2.92 1.69
C VAL A 106 -10.09 -3.50 0.91
N ASP A 107 -10.39 -4.26 -0.15
CA ASP A 107 -9.40 -4.73 -1.12
C ASP A 107 -10.03 -4.85 -2.51
N ALA A 108 -9.22 -4.75 -3.57
CA ALA A 108 -9.70 -4.89 -4.93
C ALA A 108 -9.91 -6.36 -5.36
N THR A 109 -9.39 -7.32 -4.58
CA THR A 109 -9.34 -8.74 -4.95
C THR A 109 -10.22 -9.58 -4.02
N PRO A 110 -11.33 -10.13 -4.50
CA PRO A 110 -12.20 -10.98 -3.68
C PRO A 110 -11.50 -12.25 -3.19
N GLU A 111 -10.50 -12.74 -3.91
CA GLU A 111 -9.69 -13.89 -3.53
C GLU A 111 -8.87 -13.60 -2.26
N ALA A 112 -8.24 -12.43 -2.17
CA ALA A 112 -7.53 -12.01 -0.96
C ALA A 112 -8.49 -11.81 0.21
N ILE A 113 -9.65 -11.19 -0.02
CA ILE A 113 -10.70 -11.03 1.01
C ILE A 113 -11.18 -12.39 1.54
N ALA A 114 -11.36 -13.39 0.68
CA ALA A 114 -11.75 -14.72 1.12
C ALA A 114 -10.72 -15.35 2.08
N LEU A 115 -9.42 -15.18 1.79
CA LEU A 115 -8.34 -15.63 2.68
C LEU A 115 -8.30 -14.82 3.97
N ASN A 116 -8.53 -13.52 3.90
CA ASN A 116 -8.62 -12.64 5.08
C ASN A 116 -9.76 -13.09 6.00
N GLN A 117 -10.94 -13.32 5.47
CA GLN A 117 -12.09 -13.82 6.23
C GLN A 117 -11.80 -15.15 6.95
N GLN A 118 -11.12 -16.07 6.26
CA GLN A 118 -10.71 -17.34 6.85
C GLN A 118 -9.69 -17.16 7.98
N ARG A 119 -8.69 -16.28 7.80
CA ARG A 119 -7.65 -16.00 8.79
C ARG A 119 -8.19 -15.33 10.03
N VAL A 120 -8.96 -14.28 9.82
CA VAL A 120 -9.44 -13.41 10.92
C VAL A 120 -10.61 -14.06 11.66
N ASN A 121 -11.50 -14.73 10.93
CA ASN A 121 -12.68 -15.44 11.45
C ASN A 121 -13.45 -14.63 12.51
N SER A 122 -13.76 -13.37 12.20
CA SER A 122 -14.42 -12.43 13.10
C SER A 122 -15.64 -11.79 12.45
N ASN A 123 -16.75 -11.74 13.16
CA ASN A 123 -17.98 -11.08 12.74
C ASN A 123 -17.93 -9.54 12.90
N SER A 124 -16.86 -8.99 13.51
CA SER A 124 -16.69 -7.54 13.70
C SER A 124 -16.08 -6.85 12.48
N VAL A 125 -15.73 -7.60 11.44
CA VAL A 125 -15.12 -7.07 10.21
C VAL A 125 -16.14 -7.06 9.09
N GLU A 126 -16.36 -5.89 8.51
CA GLU A 126 -17.10 -5.69 7.27
C GLU A 126 -16.12 -5.63 6.11
N TYR A 127 -16.32 -6.46 5.09
CA TYR A 127 -15.43 -6.52 3.93
C TYR A 127 -16.06 -5.86 2.70
N ILE A 128 -15.28 -5.05 1.99
CA ILE A 128 -15.69 -4.37 0.77
C ILE A 128 -14.72 -4.71 -0.35
N VAL A 129 -15.23 -5.23 -1.46
CA VAL A 129 -14.46 -5.40 -2.70
C VAL A 129 -14.51 -4.10 -3.48
N ALA A 130 -13.39 -3.36 -3.54
CA ALA A 130 -13.32 -2.10 -4.26
C ALA A 130 -11.89 -1.76 -4.70
N ASP A 131 -11.78 -1.16 -5.88
CA ASP A 131 -10.55 -0.51 -6.35
C ASP A 131 -10.39 0.84 -5.66
N LEU A 132 -9.37 0.99 -4.84
CA LEU A 132 -9.09 2.17 -4.02
C LEU A 132 -8.85 3.45 -4.84
N PHE A 133 -8.54 3.34 -6.12
CA PHE A 133 -8.40 4.51 -7.01
C PHE A 133 -9.73 5.02 -7.54
N ASN A 134 -10.80 4.22 -7.41
CA ASN A 134 -12.16 4.52 -7.87
C ASN A 134 -13.20 4.44 -6.73
N TRP A 135 -12.75 4.24 -5.49
CA TRP A 135 -13.60 4.11 -4.32
C TRP A 135 -13.35 5.25 -3.32
N THR A 136 -14.42 5.73 -2.71
CA THR A 136 -14.36 6.69 -1.62
C THR A 136 -15.25 6.21 -0.48
N PRO A 137 -14.79 6.29 0.79
CA PRO A 137 -15.62 5.96 1.92
C PRO A 137 -16.78 6.98 2.07
N ASN A 138 -17.93 6.49 2.50
CA ASN A 138 -19.13 7.30 2.74
C ASN A 138 -19.27 7.80 4.18
N GLN A 139 -18.27 7.54 5.01
CA GLN A 139 -18.22 7.93 6.42
C GLN A 139 -16.78 8.25 6.85
N GLN A 140 -16.63 8.83 8.03
CA GLN A 140 -15.32 9.10 8.64
C GLN A 140 -14.98 8.07 9.72
N PHE A 141 -13.68 7.85 9.91
CA PHE A 141 -13.11 6.84 10.79
C PHE A 141 -12.25 7.46 11.89
N ASP A 142 -12.19 6.81 13.04
CA ASP A 142 -11.30 7.17 14.14
C ASP A 142 -9.86 6.78 13.82
N TYR A 143 -9.71 5.71 13.04
CA TYR A 143 -8.41 5.18 12.68
C TYR A 143 -8.41 4.64 11.24
N ILE A 144 -7.34 4.95 10.48
CA ILE A 144 -7.13 4.39 9.14
C ILE A 144 -5.79 3.67 9.14
N PHE A 145 -5.78 2.46 8.59
CA PHE A 145 -4.59 1.64 8.42
C PHE A 145 -4.43 1.20 6.97
N PHE A 146 -3.19 1.11 6.51
CA PHE A 146 -2.82 0.36 5.29
C PHE A 146 -1.40 -0.17 5.39
N GLY A 147 -1.22 -1.40 4.92
CA GLY A 147 0.08 -2.08 4.88
C GLY A 147 0.48 -2.44 3.46
N PHE A 148 1.72 -2.09 3.06
CA PHE A 148 2.30 -2.43 1.74
C PHE A 148 1.45 -1.96 0.55
N TRP A 149 0.76 -0.85 0.72
CA TRP A 149 -0.09 -0.23 -0.29
C TRP A 149 0.51 1.04 -0.88
N LEU A 150 1.12 1.91 -0.06
CA LEU A 150 1.58 3.23 -0.50
C LEU A 150 2.57 3.15 -1.65
N SER A 151 3.45 2.16 -1.63
CA SER A 151 4.40 1.88 -2.71
C SER A 151 3.75 1.45 -4.04
N HIS A 152 2.45 1.15 -4.03
CA HIS A 152 1.64 0.80 -5.20
C HIS A 152 0.76 1.94 -5.70
N VAL A 153 0.86 3.11 -5.09
CA VAL A 153 0.18 4.34 -5.52
C VAL A 153 1.08 5.08 -6.49
N PRO A 154 0.68 5.29 -7.76
CA PRO A 154 1.45 6.09 -8.71
C PRO A 154 1.71 7.50 -8.18
N GLU A 155 2.82 8.09 -8.58
CA GLU A 155 3.24 9.42 -8.12
C GLU A 155 2.16 10.48 -8.41
N GLU A 156 1.55 10.44 -9.59
CA GLU A 156 0.47 11.34 -10.00
C GLU A 156 -0.82 11.17 -9.19
N LYS A 157 -1.00 10.03 -8.51
CA LYS A 157 -2.14 9.74 -7.62
C LYS A 157 -1.82 9.93 -6.14
N PHE A 158 -0.57 10.21 -5.79
CA PHE A 158 -0.14 10.34 -4.39
C PHE A 158 -0.95 11.40 -3.63
N ALA A 159 -1.03 12.61 -4.15
CA ALA A 159 -1.74 13.69 -3.49
C ALA A 159 -3.26 13.42 -3.37
N SER A 160 -3.88 12.87 -4.41
CA SER A 160 -5.32 12.54 -4.39
C SER A 160 -5.63 11.38 -3.43
N PHE A 161 -4.76 10.38 -3.33
CA PHE A 161 -4.88 9.32 -2.34
C PHE A 161 -4.86 9.88 -0.91
N TRP A 162 -3.87 10.71 -0.59
CA TRP A 162 -3.76 11.32 0.74
C TRP A 162 -4.89 12.29 1.05
N GLN A 163 -5.45 12.96 0.03
CA GLN A 163 -6.64 13.77 0.18
C GLN A 163 -7.87 12.91 0.55
N MET A 164 -8.08 11.77 -0.13
CA MET A 164 -9.13 10.82 0.19
C MET A 164 -8.99 10.29 1.63
N VAL A 165 -7.77 9.92 2.04
CA VAL A 165 -7.49 9.48 3.42
C VAL A 165 -7.82 10.60 4.43
N LYS A 166 -7.49 11.86 4.11
CA LYS A 166 -7.78 13.01 4.95
C LYS A 166 -9.29 13.26 5.10
N GLU A 167 -10.06 13.12 4.04
CA GLU A 167 -11.52 13.27 4.05
C GLU A 167 -12.20 12.13 4.82
N ALA A 168 -11.66 10.93 4.72
CA ALA A 168 -12.12 9.75 5.45
C ALA A 168 -11.77 9.75 6.95
N LEU A 169 -10.84 10.58 7.39
CA LEU A 169 -10.38 10.63 8.77
C LEU A 169 -11.23 11.62 9.59
N LYS A 170 -11.65 11.25 10.80
CA LYS A 170 -12.25 12.18 11.77
C LYS A 170 -11.21 13.22 12.23
N PRO A 171 -11.62 14.40 12.74
CA PRO A 171 -10.69 15.48 13.17
C PRO A 171 -9.58 15.01 14.13
N ASP A 172 -9.93 14.16 15.11
CA ASP A 172 -8.99 13.60 16.10
C ASP A 172 -8.48 12.22 15.72
N GLY A 173 -8.76 11.78 14.48
CA GLY A 173 -8.40 10.46 13.98
C GLY A 173 -6.90 10.33 13.70
N ARG A 174 -6.46 9.09 13.53
CA ARG A 174 -5.05 8.76 13.26
C ARG A 174 -4.94 7.84 12.05
N VAL A 175 -3.83 7.98 11.35
CA VAL A 175 -3.45 7.08 10.25
C VAL A 175 -2.17 6.38 10.64
N PHE A 176 -2.14 5.05 10.54
CA PHE A 176 -0.90 4.28 10.63
C PHE A 176 -0.70 3.51 9.33
N PHE A 177 0.51 3.53 8.83
CA PHE A 177 0.86 2.76 7.64
C PHE A 177 2.21 2.09 7.79
N VAL A 178 2.41 1.02 7.04
CA VAL A 178 3.69 0.33 6.88
C VAL A 178 3.94 0.03 5.41
N ASP A 179 5.19 0.15 4.97
CA ASP A 179 5.60 -0.26 3.62
C ASP A 179 7.05 -0.76 3.60
N SER A 180 7.51 -1.20 2.44
CA SER A 180 8.84 -1.79 2.27
C SER A 180 9.89 -0.71 2.03
N LEU A 181 11.06 -0.85 2.66
CA LEU A 181 12.27 -0.14 2.26
C LEU A 181 12.86 -0.71 0.95
N PHE A 182 13.73 0.06 0.32
CA PHE A 182 14.48 -0.36 -0.87
C PHE A 182 15.55 -1.40 -0.50
N THR A 183 15.14 -2.66 -0.37
CA THR A 183 16.00 -3.76 0.05
C THR A 183 15.80 -4.97 -0.85
N GLN A 184 16.85 -5.38 -1.59
CA GLN A 184 16.80 -6.53 -2.50
C GLN A 184 16.40 -7.81 -1.78
N ASP A 185 16.84 -7.99 -0.54
CA ASP A 185 16.59 -9.19 0.26
C ASP A 185 15.13 -9.35 0.72
N SER A 186 14.31 -8.30 0.58
CA SER A 186 12.86 -8.39 0.80
C SER A 186 12.12 -9.07 -0.36
N THR A 187 12.74 -9.18 -1.54
CA THR A 187 12.12 -9.72 -2.77
C THR A 187 12.42 -11.21 -2.95
N ALA A 188 11.73 -11.86 -3.90
CA ALA A 188 12.04 -13.23 -4.29
C ALA A 188 13.46 -13.31 -4.91
N LYS A 189 14.13 -14.45 -4.73
CA LYS A 189 15.50 -14.68 -5.23
C LYS A 189 15.62 -14.59 -6.76
N ASP A 190 14.53 -14.91 -7.46
CA ASP A 190 14.44 -14.96 -8.91
C ASP A 190 13.75 -13.72 -9.52
N HIS A 191 13.46 -12.71 -8.69
CA HIS A 191 13.02 -11.41 -9.22
C HIS A 191 14.19 -10.62 -9.77
N ALA A 192 13.91 -9.79 -10.78
CA ALA A 192 14.87 -8.81 -11.26
C ALA A 192 15.36 -7.89 -10.13
N ALA A 193 16.55 -7.32 -10.31
CA ALA A 193 17.08 -6.33 -9.38
C ALA A 193 16.09 -5.17 -9.21
N LEU A 194 15.96 -4.70 -7.97
CA LEU A 194 15.14 -3.53 -7.69
C LEU A 194 15.67 -2.30 -8.42
N ASN A 195 14.76 -1.46 -8.86
CA ASN A 195 15.08 -0.16 -9.46
C ASN A 195 14.21 0.94 -8.84
N LYS A 196 14.55 2.20 -9.12
CA LYS A 196 13.79 3.38 -8.66
C LYS A 196 12.93 4.00 -9.77
N GLN A 197 12.52 3.22 -10.77
CA GLN A 197 11.76 3.72 -11.93
C GLN A 197 10.25 3.86 -11.69
N GLY A 198 9.78 3.56 -10.47
CA GLY A 198 8.36 3.65 -10.12
C GLY A 198 7.51 2.43 -10.50
N TYR A 199 8.09 1.44 -11.17
CA TYR A 199 7.44 0.16 -11.48
C TYR A 199 8.43 -1.00 -11.36
N SER A 200 7.88 -2.21 -11.21
CA SER A 200 8.66 -3.44 -11.15
C SER A 200 7.95 -4.56 -11.88
N GLU A 201 8.74 -5.43 -12.51
CA GLU A 201 8.24 -6.71 -13.00
C GLU A 201 8.21 -7.72 -11.84
N ARG A 202 7.12 -8.43 -11.72
CA ARG A 202 6.89 -9.47 -10.72
C ARG A 202 6.50 -10.77 -11.39
N LYS A 203 7.07 -11.87 -10.90
CA LYS A 203 6.82 -13.21 -11.41
C LYS A 203 6.09 -14.03 -10.36
N LEU A 204 5.06 -14.76 -10.75
CA LEU A 204 4.34 -15.72 -9.91
C LEU A 204 5.04 -17.10 -9.91
N ASN A 205 4.60 -17.99 -9.03
CA ASN A 205 5.14 -19.35 -8.91
C ASN A 205 4.92 -20.18 -10.18
N ASP A 206 3.86 -19.90 -10.95
CA ASP A 206 3.57 -20.52 -12.24
C ASP A 206 4.41 -19.98 -13.42
N GLY A 207 5.21 -18.94 -13.16
CA GLY A 207 6.10 -18.29 -14.13
C GLY A 207 5.49 -17.12 -14.89
N GLN A 208 4.22 -16.80 -14.71
CA GLN A 208 3.62 -15.59 -15.28
C GLN A 208 4.25 -14.33 -14.71
N THR A 209 4.41 -13.32 -15.56
CA THR A 209 5.02 -12.02 -15.18
C THR A 209 4.02 -10.89 -15.34
N TYR A 210 4.12 -9.91 -14.45
CA TYR A 210 3.25 -8.74 -14.40
C TYR A 210 4.06 -7.51 -14.05
N ARG A 211 3.64 -6.36 -14.60
CA ARG A 211 4.15 -5.06 -14.17
C ARG A 211 3.27 -4.50 -13.07
N ILE A 212 3.90 -3.97 -12.06
CA ILE A 212 3.21 -3.30 -10.97
C ILE A 212 3.88 -1.97 -10.68
N VAL A 213 3.14 -1.01 -10.18
CA VAL A 213 3.70 0.19 -9.56
C VAL A 213 4.49 -0.24 -8.33
N LYS A 214 5.72 0.24 -8.20
CA LYS A 214 6.54 0.01 -7.00
C LYS A 214 7.48 1.18 -6.78
N ILE A 215 7.08 2.03 -5.88
CA ILE A 215 7.81 3.23 -5.46
C ILE A 215 8.38 2.95 -4.06
N PHE A 216 9.66 3.23 -3.88
CA PHE A 216 10.31 3.13 -2.58
C PHE A 216 10.54 4.53 -2.04
N TYR A 217 10.08 4.78 -0.84
CA TYR A 217 10.19 6.06 -0.17
C TYR A 217 11.36 6.07 0.81
N GLU A 218 12.12 7.17 0.82
CA GLU A 218 13.02 7.47 1.91
C GLU A 218 12.22 8.13 3.05
N PRO A 219 12.35 7.69 4.31
CA PRO A 219 11.48 8.13 5.40
C PRO A 219 11.39 9.63 5.59
N ASN A 220 12.53 10.34 5.54
CA ASN A 220 12.55 11.79 5.71
C ASN A 220 11.88 12.54 4.55
N GLU A 221 12.09 12.08 3.31
CA GLU A 221 11.48 12.67 2.11
C GLU A 221 9.97 12.44 2.09
N LEU A 222 9.52 11.25 2.52
CA LEU A 222 8.10 10.95 2.65
C LEU A 222 7.45 11.82 3.75
N GLU A 223 8.11 11.96 4.91
CA GLU A 223 7.61 12.82 5.99
C GLU A 223 7.46 14.26 5.53
N GLU A 224 8.45 14.84 4.85
CA GLU A 224 8.39 16.18 4.28
C GLU A 224 7.24 16.32 3.26
N SER A 225 7.08 15.34 2.37
CA SER A 225 5.99 15.32 1.40
C SER A 225 4.61 15.32 2.06
N LEU A 226 4.46 14.56 3.15
CA LEU A 226 3.22 14.50 3.93
C LEU A 226 2.95 15.79 4.70
N GLN A 227 3.98 16.41 5.26
CA GLN A 227 3.89 17.73 5.92
C GLN A 227 3.45 18.81 4.92
N ASN A 228 3.95 18.76 3.67
CA ASN A 228 3.53 19.69 2.62
C ASN A 228 2.04 19.49 2.21
N LEU A 229 1.47 18.30 2.41
CA LEU A 229 0.03 18.02 2.26
C LEU A 229 -0.77 18.35 3.53
N GLY A 230 -0.12 18.92 4.58
CA GLY A 230 -0.74 19.33 5.82
C GLY A 230 -1.01 18.20 6.81
N TRP A 231 -0.25 17.10 6.72
CA TRP A 231 -0.22 16.07 7.74
C TRP A 231 0.78 16.40 8.83
N GLN A 232 0.49 15.98 10.05
CA GLN A 232 1.41 16.01 11.19
C GLN A 232 1.73 14.57 11.61
N GLY A 233 2.86 14.37 12.30
CA GLY A 233 3.26 13.05 12.77
C GLY A 233 4.70 12.72 12.40
N TYR A 234 4.97 11.42 12.17
CA TYR A 234 6.33 10.97 11.84
C TYR A 234 6.31 9.80 10.87
N VAL A 235 7.42 9.64 10.15
CA VAL A 235 7.77 8.42 9.40
C VAL A 235 9.09 7.89 9.94
N ARG A 236 9.14 6.59 10.22
CA ARG A 236 10.32 5.90 10.75
C ARG A 236 10.67 4.71 9.87
N ALA A 237 11.91 4.25 9.96
CA ALA A 237 12.35 3.00 9.36
C ALA A 237 12.78 2.01 10.43
N THR A 238 12.56 0.73 10.19
CA THR A 238 13.29 -0.35 10.83
C THR A 238 14.72 -0.43 10.25
N GLU A 239 15.54 -1.32 10.76
CA GLU A 239 16.95 -1.40 10.35
C GLU A 239 17.10 -1.72 8.85
N ASN A 240 16.27 -2.64 8.30
CA ASN A 240 16.51 -3.18 6.96
C ASN A 240 15.30 -3.20 6.03
N TYR A 241 14.06 -3.46 6.54
CA TYR A 241 12.99 -3.94 5.67
C TYR A 241 11.79 -3.03 5.57
N PHE A 242 11.45 -2.28 6.61
CA PHE A 242 10.18 -1.56 6.67
C PHE A 242 10.34 -0.09 6.99
N LEU A 243 9.47 0.70 6.41
CA LEU A 243 9.13 2.02 6.94
C LEU A 243 7.70 1.99 7.48
N TYR A 244 7.41 2.80 8.49
CA TYR A 244 6.08 2.97 9.04
C TYR A 244 5.87 4.41 9.53
N GLY A 245 4.64 4.85 9.51
CA GLY A 245 4.30 6.20 9.96
C GLY A 245 3.02 6.26 10.78
N LEU A 246 2.97 7.23 11.68
CA LEU A 246 1.78 7.64 12.42
C LEU A 246 1.49 9.09 12.10
N LEU A 247 0.31 9.35 11.54
CA LEU A 247 -0.10 10.67 11.09
C LEU A 247 -1.44 11.07 11.72
N TYR A 248 -1.64 12.39 11.80
CA TYR A 248 -2.86 13.05 12.21
C TYR A 248 -3.01 14.39 11.46
N ARG A 249 -4.22 14.99 11.51
CA ARG A 249 -4.48 16.28 10.85
C ARG A 249 -3.85 17.45 11.60
#